data_b9c035c15fb1cb0cf2115b2f149dca3f
#
_entry.id   b9c035c15fb1cb0cf2115b2f149dca3f
#
_cell.length_a   1.000
_cell.length_b   1.000
_cell.length_c   1.000
_cell.angle_alpha   90.00
_cell.angle_beta   90.00
_cell.angle_gamma   90.00
#
_symmetry.space_group_name_H-M   'P 1'
#
loop_
_entity.id
_entity.type
_entity.pdbx_description
1 polymer ?
#
loop_
_entity_poly.entity_id
_entity_poly.type
_entity_poly.pdbx_seq_one_letter_code
_entity_poly.pdbx_strand_id
1 'polypeptide(L)'
;MMKQRTIATPVKTVGIGLHSGCKVTISIKPAPVNSGVQFMRVDTPEQSVVPATALAVCDTRLASVIQKDGVRVSTVEHLLSACAGLGLDNLLIELDGEEVPIMDGSAASFLFLIESAGIVEQDAPREFVIIKKSVEVRDGDKLARLEPFFGFKLDFTIDFKHPAVDKTGQRFVVDFAEHAYRSEIGRARTFGFAHEVEALREMGLARGGSLDNAIVLDEHRILNNEELRYEDEFVRHKILDAIGDLYLVGHPIVGSYVAEKSGHALNNALLRKLLEDPSSYEIGSFAENKAPEAYSQESQPLFF
;
A
#
# COMPACT_ATOMS: atom_id res chain seq x y z
N MET A 1 24.38 11.07 -2.99
CA MET A 1 22.98 11.21 -2.51
C MET A 1 22.20 10.07 -3.14
N MET A 2 21.33 9.44 -2.38
CA MET A 2 20.36 8.51 -2.95
C MET A 2 19.54 9.25 -4.02
N LYS A 3 19.25 8.57 -5.12
CA LYS A 3 18.55 9.16 -6.25
C LYS A 3 17.09 8.72 -6.27
N GLN A 4 16.21 9.58 -6.79
CA GLN A 4 14.84 9.22 -7.11
C GLN A 4 14.79 8.11 -8.15
N ARG A 5 13.69 7.36 -8.18
CA ARG A 5 13.52 6.19 -9.05
C ARG A 5 12.17 6.21 -9.75
N THR A 6 12.18 5.76 -10.99
CA THR A 6 11.00 5.50 -11.82
C THR A 6 11.19 4.19 -12.59
N ILE A 7 10.23 3.82 -13.43
CA ILE A 7 10.38 2.68 -14.34
C ILE A 7 11.01 3.07 -15.66
N ALA A 8 11.72 2.12 -16.30
CA ALA A 8 12.43 2.37 -17.58
C ALA A 8 11.46 2.45 -18.76
N THR A 9 10.46 1.56 -18.80
CA THR A 9 9.49 1.45 -19.91
C THR A 9 8.06 1.35 -19.40
N PRO A 10 7.07 1.90 -20.14
CA PRO A 10 5.67 1.73 -19.78
C PRO A 10 5.26 0.25 -19.79
N VAL A 11 4.44 -0.14 -18.82
CA VAL A 11 3.83 -1.48 -18.73
C VAL A 11 2.33 -1.37 -18.57
N LYS A 12 1.62 -2.41 -19.01
CA LYS A 12 0.16 -2.43 -19.03
C LYS A 12 -0.37 -3.81 -18.67
N THR A 13 -1.46 -3.84 -17.93
CA THR A 13 -2.21 -5.06 -17.65
C THR A 13 -3.71 -4.77 -17.57
N VAL A 14 -4.49 -5.84 -17.47
CA VAL A 14 -5.95 -5.80 -17.34
C VAL A 14 -6.34 -6.66 -16.15
N GLY A 15 -7.27 -6.18 -15.35
CA GLY A 15 -7.85 -6.94 -14.25
C GLY A 15 -9.28 -6.52 -13.96
N ILE A 16 -9.77 -6.90 -12.79
CA ILE A 16 -11.12 -6.62 -12.32
C ILE A 16 -11.04 -5.82 -11.02
N GLY A 17 -11.85 -4.79 -10.87
CA GLY A 17 -12.01 -4.08 -9.60
C GLY A 17 -12.66 -4.96 -8.56
N LEU A 18 -12.12 -5.01 -7.34
CA LEU A 18 -12.66 -5.82 -6.24
C LEU A 18 -14.09 -5.41 -5.88
N HIS A 19 -14.33 -4.11 -5.79
CA HIS A 19 -15.61 -3.55 -5.37
C HIS A 19 -16.56 -3.35 -6.53
N SER A 20 -16.09 -2.77 -7.62
CA SER A 20 -16.89 -2.48 -8.81
C SER A 20 -17.28 -3.73 -9.60
N GLY A 21 -16.44 -4.76 -9.62
CA GLY A 21 -16.55 -5.91 -10.51
C GLY A 21 -16.31 -5.58 -11.99
N CYS A 22 -15.89 -4.34 -12.29
CA CYS A 22 -15.65 -3.90 -13.65
C CYS A 22 -14.26 -4.30 -14.12
N LYS A 23 -14.18 -4.61 -15.41
CA LYS A 23 -12.88 -4.80 -16.08
C LYS A 23 -12.19 -3.45 -16.21
N VAL A 24 -10.94 -3.38 -15.80
CA VAL A 24 -10.11 -2.17 -15.83
C VAL A 24 -8.76 -2.47 -16.46
N THR A 25 -8.35 -1.58 -17.35
CA THR A 25 -6.99 -1.55 -17.89
C THR A 25 -6.16 -0.56 -17.08
N ILE A 26 -5.02 -1.00 -16.60
CA ILE A 26 -4.05 -0.14 -15.92
C ILE A 26 -2.77 -0.06 -16.75
N SER A 27 -2.24 1.14 -16.92
CA SER A 27 -0.93 1.40 -17.53
C SER A 27 -0.06 2.16 -16.54
N ILE A 28 1.11 1.65 -16.24
CA ILE A 28 2.10 2.31 -15.37
C ILE A 28 3.18 2.87 -16.29
N LYS A 29 3.47 4.15 -16.17
CA LYS A 29 4.41 4.90 -17.01
C LYS A 29 5.47 5.60 -16.16
N PRO A 30 6.69 5.79 -16.69
CA PRO A 30 7.66 6.65 -16.02
C PRO A 30 7.12 8.09 -15.94
N ALA A 31 7.51 8.79 -14.87
CA ALA A 31 7.15 10.19 -14.68
C ALA A 31 8.40 11.03 -14.36
N PRO A 32 8.36 12.35 -14.59
CA PRO A 32 9.48 13.24 -14.31
C PRO A 32 9.91 13.24 -12.84
N VAL A 33 11.13 13.67 -12.56
CA VAL A 33 11.62 13.92 -11.19
C VAL A 33 10.66 14.84 -10.44
N ASN A 34 10.47 14.60 -9.14
CA ASN A 34 9.64 15.36 -8.23
C ASN A 34 8.13 15.38 -8.59
N SER A 35 7.66 14.47 -9.45
CA SER A 35 6.23 14.36 -9.77
C SER A 35 5.43 13.57 -8.72
N GLY A 36 6.10 12.72 -7.96
CA GLY A 36 5.43 11.74 -7.09
C GLY A 36 4.67 10.69 -7.90
N VAL A 37 3.83 9.92 -7.24
CA VAL A 37 2.90 8.99 -7.88
C VAL A 37 1.60 9.71 -8.19
N GLN A 38 1.18 9.62 -9.44
CA GLN A 38 -0.02 10.29 -9.95
C GLN A 38 -0.91 9.28 -10.66
N PHE A 39 -2.22 9.38 -10.45
CA PHE A 39 -3.24 8.61 -11.15
C PHE A 39 -3.95 9.49 -12.17
N MET A 40 -4.24 8.93 -13.36
CA MET A 40 -5.00 9.62 -14.40
C MET A 40 -6.13 8.73 -14.91
N ARG A 41 -7.36 9.23 -14.90
CA ARG A 41 -8.54 8.58 -15.47
C ARG A 41 -8.62 8.93 -16.95
N VAL A 42 -8.26 7.94 -17.81
CA VAL A 42 -8.27 8.14 -19.29
C VAL A 42 -9.65 7.95 -19.90
N ASP A 43 -10.62 7.46 -19.16
CA ASP A 43 -12.02 7.28 -19.54
C ASP A 43 -12.90 8.51 -19.23
N THR A 44 -12.33 9.55 -18.57
CA THR A 44 -13.00 10.82 -18.32
C THR A 44 -12.58 11.87 -19.33
N PRO A 45 -13.49 12.79 -19.78
CA PRO A 45 -13.15 13.80 -20.79
C PRO A 45 -11.99 14.71 -20.37
N GLU A 46 -11.91 15.04 -19.08
CA GLU A 46 -10.93 15.96 -18.52
C GLU A 46 -9.55 15.34 -18.37
N GLN A 47 -9.44 14.00 -18.38
CA GLN A 47 -8.21 13.24 -18.08
C GLN A 47 -7.48 13.79 -16.85
N SER A 48 -8.25 14.06 -15.79
CA SER A 48 -7.76 14.71 -14.59
C SER A 48 -6.74 13.86 -13.86
N VAL A 49 -5.66 14.49 -13.43
CA VAL A 49 -4.61 13.88 -12.63
C VAL A 49 -4.93 13.98 -11.15
N VAL A 50 -4.99 12.85 -10.47
CA VAL A 50 -5.22 12.72 -9.03
C VAL A 50 -3.89 12.35 -8.36
N PRO A 51 -3.29 13.21 -7.54
CA PRO A 51 -2.04 12.90 -6.86
C PRO A 51 -2.28 11.86 -5.75
N ALA A 52 -1.37 10.91 -5.62
CA ALA A 52 -1.38 9.95 -4.51
C ALA A 52 -0.85 10.62 -3.24
N THR A 53 -1.70 11.38 -2.57
CA THR A 53 -1.36 12.10 -1.34
C THR A 53 -2.38 11.87 -0.23
N ALA A 54 -1.95 11.99 1.04
CA ALA A 54 -2.82 11.81 2.19
C ALA A 54 -4.03 12.77 2.20
N LEU A 55 -3.85 13.98 1.67
CA LEU A 55 -4.92 14.99 1.60
C LEU A 55 -5.92 14.73 0.47
N ALA A 56 -5.54 13.96 -0.54
CA ALA A 56 -6.45 13.54 -1.62
C ALA A 56 -7.39 12.39 -1.21
N VAL A 57 -7.13 11.72 -0.09
CA VAL A 57 -8.01 10.64 0.40
C VAL A 57 -9.36 11.20 0.79
N CYS A 58 -10.42 10.65 0.17
CA CYS A 58 -11.81 11.09 0.36
C CYS A 58 -12.72 10.01 0.95
N ASP A 59 -12.36 8.73 0.85
CA ASP A 59 -13.08 7.61 1.45
C ASP A 59 -12.07 6.53 1.88
N THR A 60 -12.39 5.84 2.98
CA THR A 60 -11.54 4.81 3.58
C THR A 60 -12.33 3.55 3.96
N ARG A 61 -13.56 3.43 3.46
CA ARG A 61 -14.41 2.25 3.68
C ARG A 61 -13.95 1.12 2.77
N LEU A 62 -13.37 0.08 3.36
CA LEU A 62 -12.86 -1.14 2.74
C LEU A 62 -11.70 -0.95 1.75
N ALA A 63 -11.33 0.27 1.39
CA ALA A 63 -10.22 0.61 0.53
C ALA A 63 -9.82 2.08 0.71
N SER A 64 -8.61 2.44 0.32
CA SER A 64 -8.21 3.84 0.22
C SER A 64 -8.62 4.41 -1.14
N VAL A 65 -9.45 5.47 -1.09
CA VAL A 65 -9.97 6.18 -2.27
C VAL A 65 -9.42 7.60 -2.28
N ILE A 66 -8.76 7.97 -3.36
CA ILE A 66 -8.25 9.32 -3.58
C ILE A 66 -9.12 10.07 -4.60
N GLN A 67 -9.22 11.39 -4.46
CA GLN A 67 -10.03 12.22 -5.34
C GLN A 67 -9.40 13.60 -5.57
N LYS A 68 -9.57 14.10 -6.76
CA LYS A 68 -9.33 15.51 -7.11
C LYS A 68 -10.32 15.96 -8.18
N ASP A 69 -10.88 17.16 -8.02
CA ASP A 69 -11.79 17.79 -8.98
C ASP A 69 -12.96 16.89 -9.42
N GLY A 70 -13.51 16.10 -8.48
CA GLY A 70 -14.59 15.16 -8.73
C GLY A 70 -14.17 13.80 -9.32
N VAL A 71 -12.93 13.67 -9.78
CA VAL A 71 -12.39 12.40 -10.33
C VAL A 71 -11.84 11.55 -9.20
N ARG A 72 -12.30 10.29 -9.12
CA ARG A 72 -11.95 9.33 -8.05
C ARG A 72 -11.13 8.18 -8.60
N VAL A 73 -10.21 7.68 -7.75
CA VAL A 73 -9.51 6.42 -7.94
C VAL A 73 -9.55 5.64 -6.62
N SER A 74 -10.08 4.42 -6.69
CA SER A 74 -10.31 3.54 -5.54
C SER A 74 -9.28 2.41 -5.47
N THR A 75 -9.11 1.83 -4.27
CA THR A 75 -8.29 0.62 -4.01
C THR A 75 -6.83 0.81 -4.44
N VAL A 76 -6.25 1.95 -4.03
CA VAL A 76 -4.88 2.32 -4.43
C VAL A 76 -3.80 1.65 -3.57
N GLU A 77 -4.15 1.12 -2.41
CA GLU A 77 -3.25 0.65 -1.34
C GLU A 77 -2.31 -0.46 -1.79
N HIS A 78 -2.77 -1.49 -2.51
CA HIS A 78 -1.92 -2.62 -2.91
C HIS A 78 -0.86 -2.22 -3.93
N LEU A 79 -1.26 -1.39 -4.91
CA LEU A 79 -0.33 -0.85 -5.91
C LEU A 79 0.68 0.11 -5.27
N LEU A 80 0.21 1.01 -4.39
CA LEU A 80 1.10 1.93 -3.68
C LEU A 80 2.05 1.19 -2.74
N SER A 81 1.60 0.08 -2.13
CA SER A 81 2.44 -0.80 -1.33
C SER A 81 3.57 -1.42 -2.17
N ALA A 82 3.27 -1.88 -3.39
CA ALA A 82 4.28 -2.37 -4.33
C ALA A 82 5.27 -1.26 -4.74
N CYS A 83 4.78 -0.04 -5.00
CA CYS A 83 5.63 1.11 -5.32
C CYS A 83 6.58 1.44 -4.17
N ALA A 84 6.07 1.47 -2.93
CA ALA A 84 6.87 1.68 -1.72
C ALA A 84 7.93 0.59 -1.54
N GLY A 85 7.53 -0.68 -1.67
CA GLY A 85 8.41 -1.84 -1.51
C GLY A 85 9.52 -1.90 -2.55
N LEU A 86 9.29 -1.38 -3.77
CA LEU A 86 10.31 -1.27 -4.83
C LEU A 86 11.06 0.06 -4.79
N GLY A 87 10.70 0.95 -3.88
CA GLY A 87 11.37 2.24 -3.72
C GLY A 87 11.22 3.17 -4.91
N LEU A 88 10.04 3.20 -5.54
CA LEU A 88 9.73 4.11 -6.63
C LEU A 88 9.28 5.46 -6.09
N ASP A 89 9.60 6.52 -6.77
CA ASP A 89 9.25 7.88 -6.36
C ASP A 89 8.31 8.56 -7.36
N ASN A 90 8.48 8.32 -8.66
CA ASN A 90 7.77 9.07 -9.70
C ASN A 90 7.12 8.13 -10.73
N LEU A 91 5.80 8.12 -10.79
CA LEU A 91 5.01 7.29 -11.71
C LEU A 91 3.76 8.03 -12.18
N LEU A 92 3.37 7.82 -13.43
CA LEU A 92 2.04 8.12 -13.94
C LEU A 92 1.27 6.82 -14.15
N ILE A 93 0.16 6.65 -13.46
CA ILE A 93 -0.69 5.47 -13.51
C ILE A 93 -2.00 5.83 -14.19
N GLU A 94 -2.23 5.30 -15.38
CA GLU A 94 -3.45 5.52 -16.15
C GLU A 94 -4.43 4.37 -15.94
N LEU A 95 -5.71 4.71 -15.79
CA LEU A 95 -6.82 3.78 -15.60
C LEU A 95 -7.98 4.14 -16.52
N ASP A 96 -8.60 3.14 -17.15
CA ASP A 96 -9.87 3.29 -17.89
C ASP A 96 -11.10 2.92 -17.03
N GLY A 97 -10.98 3.06 -15.71
CA GLY A 97 -12.01 2.79 -14.72
C GLY A 97 -11.69 3.42 -13.36
N GLU A 98 -12.67 3.46 -12.47
CA GLU A 98 -12.57 4.15 -11.17
C GLU A 98 -11.73 3.39 -10.13
N GLU A 99 -11.42 2.11 -10.36
CA GLU A 99 -10.80 1.26 -9.37
C GLU A 99 -9.53 0.62 -9.90
N VAL A 100 -8.47 0.62 -9.10
CA VAL A 100 -7.26 -0.19 -9.39
C VAL A 100 -7.64 -1.68 -9.37
N PRO A 101 -7.25 -2.48 -10.38
CA PRO A 101 -7.61 -3.89 -10.42
C PRO A 101 -7.01 -4.64 -9.23
N ILE A 102 -7.79 -5.56 -8.64
CA ILE A 102 -7.38 -6.30 -7.45
C ILE A 102 -6.28 -7.34 -7.72
N MET A 103 -6.13 -7.76 -8.96
CA MET A 103 -5.21 -8.81 -9.41
C MET A 103 -5.43 -10.11 -8.63
N ASP A 104 -4.40 -10.61 -7.94
CA ASP A 104 -4.47 -11.82 -7.10
C ASP A 104 -4.80 -11.51 -5.62
N GLY A 105 -5.17 -10.26 -5.32
CA GLY A 105 -5.47 -9.81 -3.96
C GLY A 105 -4.26 -9.41 -3.12
N SER A 106 -3.04 -9.50 -3.68
CA SER A 106 -1.79 -9.08 -3.05
C SER A 106 -1.07 -8.01 -3.87
N ALA A 107 0.13 -7.61 -3.47
CA ALA A 107 0.99 -6.74 -4.27
C ALA A 107 1.86 -7.49 -5.29
N ALA A 108 1.87 -8.83 -5.29
CA ALA A 108 2.79 -9.65 -6.08
C ALA A 108 2.69 -9.39 -7.58
N SER A 109 1.47 -9.27 -8.12
CA SER A 109 1.25 -9.00 -9.54
C SER A 109 1.78 -7.63 -9.96
N PHE A 110 1.67 -6.62 -9.09
CA PHE A 110 2.22 -5.29 -9.33
C PHE A 110 3.74 -5.27 -9.22
N LEU A 111 4.31 -6.00 -8.25
CA LEU A 111 5.77 -6.17 -8.15
C LEU A 111 6.33 -6.75 -9.45
N PHE A 112 5.75 -7.86 -9.93
CA PHE A 112 6.16 -8.49 -11.19
C PHE A 112 6.04 -7.54 -12.38
N LEU A 113 4.93 -6.83 -12.49
CA LEU A 113 4.67 -5.88 -13.60
C LEU A 113 5.70 -4.73 -13.60
N ILE A 114 5.94 -4.12 -12.45
CA ILE A 114 6.88 -3.00 -12.30
C ILE A 114 8.32 -3.45 -12.55
N GLU A 115 8.72 -4.61 -12.04
CA GLU A 115 10.07 -5.15 -12.27
C GLU A 115 10.30 -5.51 -13.73
N SER A 116 9.28 -6.02 -14.44
CA SER A 116 9.37 -6.29 -15.88
C SER A 116 9.57 -5.01 -16.70
N ALA A 117 9.15 -3.87 -16.19
CA ALA A 117 9.39 -2.56 -16.79
C ALA A 117 10.84 -2.08 -16.64
N GLY A 118 11.59 -2.67 -15.70
CA GLY A 118 12.88 -2.18 -15.25
C GLY A 118 12.76 -0.92 -14.38
N ILE A 119 13.60 -0.80 -13.39
CA ILE A 119 13.65 0.37 -12.49
C ILE A 119 14.92 1.15 -12.79
N VAL A 120 14.80 2.47 -12.91
CA VAL A 120 15.91 3.38 -13.24
C VAL A 120 15.99 4.54 -12.26
N GLU A 121 17.21 4.96 -11.98
CA GLU A 121 17.48 6.15 -11.19
C GLU A 121 17.30 7.40 -12.04
N GLN A 122 16.85 8.47 -11.37
CA GLN A 122 16.67 9.80 -11.95
C GLN A 122 17.66 10.78 -11.31
N ASP A 123 18.05 11.79 -12.06
CA ASP A 123 19.06 12.76 -11.59
C ASP A 123 18.46 13.83 -10.66
N ALA A 124 17.89 13.36 -9.54
CA ALA A 124 17.39 14.18 -8.44
C ALA A 124 17.58 13.44 -7.11
N PRO A 125 17.87 14.15 -6.00
CA PRO A 125 17.99 13.52 -4.69
C PRO A 125 16.66 12.94 -4.25
N ARG A 126 16.71 11.74 -3.67
CA ARG A 126 15.56 11.12 -3.01
C ARG A 126 15.31 11.78 -1.67
N GLU A 127 14.09 12.17 -1.43
CA GLU A 127 13.67 12.79 -0.17
C GLU A 127 12.90 11.79 0.70
N PHE A 128 13.00 11.97 2.01
CA PHE A 128 12.41 11.10 3.04
C PHE A 128 11.67 11.95 4.06
N VAL A 129 10.55 11.44 4.55
CA VAL A 129 9.90 11.95 5.75
C VAL A 129 10.55 11.30 6.97
N ILE A 130 11.37 12.07 7.69
CA ILE A 130 12.10 11.61 8.87
C ILE A 130 11.31 11.98 10.12
N ILE A 131 10.82 10.99 10.85
CA ILE A 131 10.01 11.21 12.05
C ILE A 131 10.90 11.70 13.19
N LYS A 132 10.59 12.87 13.75
CA LYS A 132 11.34 13.54 14.82
C LYS A 132 10.68 13.40 16.18
N LYS A 133 9.36 13.30 16.22
CA LYS A 133 8.55 13.15 17.45
C LYS A 133 7.48 12.09 17.21
N SER A 134 7.06 11.42 18.27
CA SER A 134 5.93 10.51 18.19
C SER A 134 4.65 11.24 17.86
N VAL A 135 3.93 10.74 16.86
CA VAL A 135 2.59 11.18 16.45
C VAL A 135 1.65 9.99 16.54
N GLU A 136 0.53 10.15 17.23
CA GLU A 136 -0.41 9.06 17.51
C GLU A 136 -1.84 9.50 17.26
N VAL A 137 -2.66 8.60 16.74
CA VAL A 137 -4.12 8.70 16.66
C VAL A 137 -4.76 7.46 17.26
N ARG A 138 -5.93 7.65 17.89
CA ARG A 138 -6.72 6.56 18.49
C ARG A 138 -8.18 6.68 18.09
N ASP A 139 -8.84 5.54 18.00
CA ASP A 139 -10.30 5.40 17.86
C ASP A 139 -10.74 4.21 18.71
N GLY A 140 -11.24 4.50 19.93
CA GLY A 140 -11.52 3.48 20.94
C GLY A 140 -10.26 2.70 21.34
N ASP A 141 -10.27 1.39 21.09
CA ASP A 141 -9.14 0.48 21.35
C ASP A 141 -8.16 0.34 20.16
N LYS A 142 -8.40 1.10 19.09
CA LYS A 142 -7.52 1.12 17.92
C LYS A 142 -6.45 2.17 18.07
N LEU A 143 -5.27 1.88 17.54
CA LEU A 143 -4.09 2.74 17.60
C LEU A 143 -3.35 2.75 16.25
N ALA A 144 -2.92 3.93 15.83
CA ALA A 144 -1.88 4.09 14.83
C ALA A 144 -0.88 5.15 15.30
N ARG A 145 0.41 4.85 15.26
CA ARG A 145 1.47 5.72 15.76
C ARG A 145 2.73 5.65 14.90
N LEU A 146 3.32 6.80 14.62
CA LEU A 146 4.65 6.93 14.07
C LEU A 146 5.62 7.40 15.15
N GLU A 147 6.80 6.81 15.21
CA GLU A 147 7.85 7.09 16.19
C GLU A 147 9.19 7.30 15.50
N PRO A 148 10.11 8.11 16.10
CA PRO A 148 11.48 8.23 15.63
C PRO A 148 12.18 6.86 15.62
N PHE A 149 12.72 6.48 14.49
CA PHE A 149 13.53 5.28 14.30
C PHE A 149 14.41 5.48 13.06
N PHE A 150 15.68 5.11 13.13
CA PHE A 150 16.58 5.22 11.99
C PHE A 150 16.48 3.97 11.11
N GLY A 151 15.42 3.87 10.35
CA GLY A 151 15.06 2.73 9.50
C GLY A 151 13.62 2.83 9.06
N PHE A 152 13.06 1.71 8.59
CA PHE A 152 11.64 1.56 8.36
C PHE A 152 11.16 0.26 9.01
N LYS A 153 10.38 0.39 10.09
CA LYS A 153 9.90 -0.72 10.89
C LYS A 153 8.39 -0.63 11.10
N LEU A 154 7.70 -1.75 11.02
CA LEU A 154 6.29 -1.86 11.34
C LEU A 154 6.05 -2.92 12.41
N ASP A 155 5.23 -2.59 13.41
CA ASP A 155 4.71 -3.50 14.44
C ASP A 155 3.19 -3.44 14.38
N PHE A 156 2.57 -4.47 13.85
CA PHE A 156 1.13 -4.48 13.59
C PHE A 156 0.46 -5.64 14.35
N THR A 157 -0.61 -5.31 15.07
CA THR A 157 -1.48 -6.27 15.75
C THR A 157 -2.89 -6.16 15.18
N ILE A 158 -3.48 -7.30 14.79
CA ILE A 158 -4.89 -7.45 14.44
C ILE A 158 -5.61 -8.18 15.58
N ASP A 159 -6.94 -8.09 15.61
CA ASP A 159 -7.77 -8.80 16.61
C ASP A 159 -9.09 -9.25 15.97
N PHE A 160 -9.01 -10.22 15.07
CA PHE A 160 -10.19 -10.86 14.48
C PHE A 160 -10.57 -12.09 15.32
N LYS A 161 -11.79 -12.10 15.85
CA LYS A 161 -12.34 -13.22 16.60
C LYS A 161 -12.95 -14.24 15.66
N HIS A 162 -12.08 -15.04 15.04
CA HIS A 162 -12.51 -16.05 14.07
C HIS A 162 -11.63 -17.31 14.20
N PRO A 163 -12.22 -18.53 14.26
CA PRO A 163 -11.48 -19.78 14.54
C PRO A 163 -10.31 -20.05 13.59
N ALA A 164 -10.41 -19.64 12.32
CA ALA A 164 -9.31 -19.82 11.36
C ALA A 164 -8.21 -18.76 11.55
N VAL A 165 -8.57 -17.53 11.96
CA VAL A 165 -7.60 -16.44 12.21
C VAL A 165 -6.92 -16.63 13.58
N ASP A 166 -7.65 -17.10 14.58
CA ASP A 166 -7.11 -17.37 15.93
C ASP A 166 -6.00 -18.44 15.93
N LYS A 167 -5.97 -19.29 14.89
CA LYS A 167 -4.92 -20.30 14.70
C LYS A 167 -3.64 -19.73 14.06
N THR A 168 -3.68 -18.50 13.58
CA THR A 168 -2.56 -17.80 12.96
C THR A 168 -1.98 -16.76 13.91
N GLY A 169 -0.77 -16.28 13.61
CA GLY A 169 -0.22 -15.13 14.32
C GLY A 169 -1.04 -13.87 13.99
N GLN A 170 -1.49 -13.17 15.05
CA GLN A 170 -2.21 -11.90 14.90
C GLN A 170 -1.34 -10.67 15.18
N ARG A 171 -0.04 -10.84 15.37
CA ARG A 171 0.96 -9.77 15.45
C ARG A 171 2.18 -10.14 14.61
N PHE A 172 2.63 -9.19 13.81
CA PHE A 172 3.87 -9.34 13.07
C PHE A 172 4.70 -8.05 13.16
N VAL A 173 5.99 -8.21 13.40
CA VAL A 173 6.96 -7.12 13.42
C VAL A 173 7.92 -7.33 12.26
N VAL A 174 8.04 -6.34 11.40
CA VAL A 174 8.97 -6.34 10.28
C VAL A 174 9.88 -5.12 10.37
N ASP A 175 11.19 -5.37 10.36
CA ASP A 175 12.23 -4.36 10.16
C ASP A 175 12.84 -4.59 8.78
N PHE A 176 12.70 -3.61 7.89
CA PHE A 176 13.16 -3.75 6.51
C PHE A 176 14.69 -3.65 6.35
N ALA A 177 15.43 -3.39 7.42
CA ALA A 177 16.88 -3.64 7.46
C ALA A 177 17.21 -5.14 7.46
N GLU A 178 16.31 -5.99 7.99
CA GLU A 178 16.51 -7.43 8.14
C GLU A 178 15.64 -8.25 7.16
N HIS A 179 14.57 -7.65 6.63
CA HIS A 179 13.55 -8.35 5.85
C HIS A 179 13.31 -7.68 4.48
N ALA A 180 13.13 -8.50 3.45
CA ALA A 180 12.76 -8.02 2.13
C ALA A 180 11.23 -7.93 1.99
N TYR A 181 10.71 -6.79 1.52
CA TYR A 181 9.29 -6.57 1.29
C TYR A 181 8.64 -7.67 0.44
N ARG A 182 9.32 -8.09 -0.64
CA ARG A 182 8.80 -9.10 -1.57
C ARG A 182 8.51 -10.43 -0.89
N SER A 183 9.48 -10.95 -0.11
CA SER A 183 9.38 -12.27 0.52
C SER A 183 8.47 -12.26 1.74
N GLU A 184 8.44 -11.16 2.49
CA GLU A 184 7.78 -11.13 3.79
C GLU A 184 6.36 -10.54 3.74
N ILE A 185 6.08 -9.62 2.81
CA ILE A 185 4.82 -8.84 2.81
C ILE A 185 4.12 -8.91 1.46
N GLY A 186 4.83 -8.70 0.37
CA GLY A 186 4.25 -8.40 -0.95
C GLY A 186 3.30 -9.44 -1.52
N ARG A 187 3.32 -10.69 -1.02
CA ARG A 187 2.47 -11.81 -1.46
C ARG A 187 1.24 -12.05 -0.58
N ALA A 188 1.09 -11.33 0.54
CA ALA A 188 -0.03 -11.50 1.44
C ALA A 188 -1.34 -11.05 0.78
N ARG A 189 -2.33 -11.93 0.71
CA ARG A 189 -3.62 -11.69 0.05
C ARG A 189 -4.60 -10.98 0.97
N THR A 190 -5.46 -10.16 0.37
CA THR A 190 -6.64 -9.62 1.04
C THR A 190 -7.60 -10.74 1.46
N PHE A 191 -8.44 -10.46 2.43
CA PHE A 191 -9.39 -11.43 2.96
C PHE A 191 -10.73 -10.79 3.30
N GLY A 192 -11.76 -11.62 3.38
CA GLY A 192 -13.09 -11.17 3.76
C GLY A 192 -13.94 -12.32 4.28
N PHE A 193 -15.04 -11.96 4.94
CA PHE A 193 -15.95 -12.91 5.56
C PHE A 193 -17.17 -13.13 4.66
N ALA A 194 -17.49 -14.42 4.38
CA ALA A 194 -18.57 -14.79 3.47
C ALA A 194 -19.93 -14.22 3.90
N HIS A 195 -20.18 -14.13 5.22
CA HIS A 195 -21.43 -13.57 5.74
C HIS A 195 -21.59 -12.05 5.49
N GLU A 196 -20.50 -11.33 5.24
CA GLU A 196 -20.52 -9.89 4.90
C GLU A 196 -20.71 -9.65 3.40
N VAL A 197 -20.37 -10.63 2.56
CA VAL A 197 -20.31 -10.46 1.10
C VAL A 197 -21.69 -10.07 0.50
N GLU A 198 -22.78 -10.66 0.99
CA GLU A 198 -24.12 -10.36 0.47
C GLU A 198 -24.52 -8.91 0.78
N ALA A 199 -24.33 -8.47 2.01
CA ALA A 199 -24.58 -7.09 2.43
C ALA A 199 -23.67 -6.10 1.67
N LEU A 200 -22.40 -6.44 1.45
CA LEU A 200 -21.48 -5.62 0.67
C LEU A 200 -21.91 -5.50 -0.79
N ARG A 201 -22.39 -6.59 -1.41
CA ARG A 201 -22.91 -6.59 -2.79
C ARG A 201 -24.18 -5.75 -2.93
N GLU A 202 -25.06 -5.75 -1.96
CA GLU A 202 -26.23 -4.87 -1.91
C GLU A 202 -25.82 -3.39 -1.86
N MET A 203 -24.74 -3.07 -1.17
CA MET A 203 -24.15 -1.72 -1.15
C MET A 203 -23.31 -1.38 -2.39
N GLY A 204 -23.20 -2.30 -3.36
CA GLY A 204 -22.41 -2.12 -4.58
C GLY A 204 -20.93 -2.40 -4.42
N LEU A 205 -20.51 -3.05 -3.34
CA LEU A 205 -19.12 -3.41 -3.02
C LEU A 205 -18.88 -4.92 -3.21
N ALA A 206 -17.60 -5.34 -3.22
CA ALA A 206 -17.18 -6.75 -3.33
C ALA A 206 -17.78 -7.52 -4.53
N ARG A 207 -18.17 -6.82 -5.61
CA ARG A 207 -18.79 -7.43 -6.80
C ARG A 207 -17.83 -8.27 -7.63
N GLY A 208 -16.52 -7.91 -7.61
CA GLY A 208 -15.45 -8.63 -8.28
C GLY A 208 -14.70 -9.62 -7.38
N GLY A 209 -15.09 -9.73 -6.10
CA GLY A 209 -14.45 -10.63 -5.15
C GLY A 209 -14.72 -12.11 -5.48
N SER A 210 -13.67 -12.92 -5.46
CA SER A 210 -13.68 -14.36 -5.72
C SER A 210 -12.62 -15.08 -4.89
N LEU A 211 -12.62 -16.40 -4.90
CA LEU A 211 -11.58 -17.21 -4.26
C LEU A 211 -10.20 -17.09 -4.95
N ASP A 212 -10.15 -16.53 -6.16
CA ASP A 212 -8.91 -16.31 -6.90
C ASP A 212 -8.19 -15.02 -6.48
N ASN A 213 -8.91 -14.08 -5.85
CA ASN A 213 -8.37 -12.74 -5.52
C ASN A 213 -8.58 -12.31 -4.06
N ALA A 214 -9.08 -13.19 -3.21
CA ALA A 214 -9.22 -12.98 -1.78
C ALA A 214 -9.21 -14.29 -1.01
N ILE A 215 -8.74 -14.26 0.24
CA ILE A 215 -8.98 -15.33 1.20
C ILE A 215 -10.38 -15.13 1.77
N VAL A 216 -11.28 -16.07 1.51
CA VAL A 216 -12.68 -16.00 1.97
C VAL A 216 -12.87 -16.95 3.15
N LEU A 217 -13.42 -16.42 4.24
CA LEU A 217 -13.71 -17.17 5.47
C LEU A 217 -15.23 -17.33 5.63
N ASP A 218 -15.68 -18.57 5.91
CA ASP A 218 -17.02 -18.79 6.45
C ASP A 218 -17.03 -18.57 7.97
N GLU A 219 -17.98 -19.09 8.71
CA GLU A 219 -18.04 -18.95 10.19
C GLU A 219 -16.94 -19.72 10.93
N HIS A 220 -16.26 -20.68 10.28
CA HIS A 220 -15.36 -21.62 10.94
C HIS A 220 -14.01 -21.82 10.27
N ARG A 221 -13.92 -21.62 8.94
CA ARG A 221 -12.76 -22.02 8.13
C ARG A 221 -12.54 -21.09 6.93
N ILE A 222 -11.38 -21.26 6.31
CA ILE A 222 -11.04 -20.72 4.99
C ILE A 222 -11.73 -21.56 3.92
N LEU A 223 -12.36 -20.91 2.95
CA LEU A 223 -13.07 -21.56 1.83
C LEU A 223 -12.18 -21.83 0.62
N ASN A 224 -11.05 -21.13 0.51
CA ASN A 224 -10.09 -21.34 -0.57
C ASN A 224 -9.50 -22.76 -0.51
N ASN A 225 -9.28 -23.37 -1.67
CA ASN A 225 -8.63 -24.69 -1.77
C ASN A 225 -7.11 -24.60 -1.57
N GLU A 226 -6.52 -23.44 -1.82
CA GLU A 226 -5.10 -23.20 -1.63
C GLU A 226 -4.78 -22.90 -0.16
N GLU A 227 -3.61 -23.35 0.28
CA GLU A 227 -3.09 -23.00 1.59
C GLU A 227 -2.76 -21.49 1.70
N LEU A 228 -2.61 -21.01 2.92
CA LEU A 228 -2.09 -19.68 3.18
C LEU A 228 -0.65 -19.57 2.64
N ARG A 229 -0.31 -18.43 2.06
CA ARG A 229 1.05 -18.15 1.55
C ARG A 229 2.05 -17.89 2.68
N TYR A 230 1.55 -17.50 3.85
CA TYR A 230 2.27 -17.32 5.10
C TYR A 230 1.42 -17.87 6.26
N GLU A 231 2.07 -18.41 7.29
CA GLU A 231 1.34 -18.89 8.49
C GLU A 231 0.50 -17.80 9.15
N ASP A 232 0.93 -16.53 9.01
CA ASP A 232 0.32 -15.32 9.56
C ASP A 232 -0.12 -14.34 8.44
N GLU A 233 -0.66 -14.86 7.33
CA GLU A 233 -0.97 -14.08 6.11
C GLU A 233 -1.92 -12.91 6.38
N PHE A 234 -2.87 -13.05 7.31
CA PHE A 234 -3.86 -12.00 7.62
C PHE A 234 -3.21 -10.74 8.18
N VAL A 235 -2.31 -10.85 9.15
CA VAL A 235 -1.62 -9.68 9.70
C VAL A 235 -0.61 -9.10 8.71
N ARG A 236 0.05 -9.94 7.91
CA ARG A 236 0.95 -9.46 6.85
C ARG A 236 0.22 -8.68 5.79
N HIS A 237 -1.01 -9.09 5.44
CA HIS A 237 -1.82 -8.30 4.51
C HIS A 237 -2.18 -6.94 5.11
N LYS A 238 -2.52 -6.85 6.40
CA LYS A 238 -2.76 -5.56 7.06
C LYS A 238 -1.52 -4.66 7.10
N ILE A 239 -0.32 -5.24 7.13
CA ILE A 239 0.94 -4.51 6.96
C ILE A 239 1.09 -4.04 5.51
N LEU A 240 0.75 -4.87 4.52
CA LEU A 240 0.76 -4.50 3.10
C LEU A 240 -0.13 -3.27 2.86
N ASP A 241 -1.37 -3.29 3.35
CA ASP A 241 -2.30 -2.16 3.30
C ASP A 241 -1.70 -0.92 3.95
N ALA A 242 -1.15 -1.07 5.17
CA ALA A 242 -0.57 0.06 5.89
C ALA A 242 0.62 0.68 5.15
N ILE A 243 1.48 -0.11 4.52
CA ILE A 243 2.59 0.41 3.71
C ILE A 243 2.07 1.26 2.55
N GLY A 244 1.03 0.79 1.85
CA GLY A 244 0.40 1.54 0.76
C GLY A 244 -0.28 2.83 1.24
N ASP A 245 -1.00 2.77 2.36
CA ASP A 245 -1.64 3.93 2.97
C ASP A 245 -0.60 4.97 3.45
N LEU A 246 0.48 4.52 4.11
CA LEU A 246 1.55 5.39 4.60
C LEU A 246 2.34 6.03 3.44
N TYR A 247 2.44 5.35 2.30
CA TYR A 247 3.10 5.91 1.12
C TYR A 247 2.41 7.18 0.58
N LEU A 248 1.14 7.40 0.91
CA LEU A 248 0.39 8.62 0.61
C LEU A 248 0.95 9.88 1.30
N VAL A 249 1.93 9.77 2.20
CA VAL A 249 2.65 10.96 2.72
C VAL A 249 3.49 11.64 1.64
N GLY A 250 3.78 10.94 0.53
CA GLY A 250 4.47 11.47 -0.65
C GLY A 250 5.96 11.15 -0.73
N HIS A 251 6.56 10.68 0.36
CA HIS A 251 7.97 10.27 0.43
C HIS A 251 8.11 9.03 1.31
N PRO A 252 9.16 8.21 1.13
CA PRO A 252 9.42 7.11 2.05
C PRO A 252 9.67 7.61 3.48
N ILE A 253 9.17 6.86 4.47
CA ILE A 253 9.22 7.23 5.88
C ILE A 253 10.48 6.63 6.52
N VAL A 254 11.26 7.46 7.20
CA VAL A 254 12.28 7.02 8.15
C VAL A 254 11.69 7.13 9.55
N GLY A 255 11.28 5.99 10.09
CA GLY A 255 10.54 5.90 11.35
C GLY A 255 10.02 4.48 11.61
N SER A 256 9.43 4.30 12.78
CA SER A 256 8.70 3.08 13.17
C SER A 256 7.20 3.37 13.19
N TYR A 257 6.43 2.47 12.59
CA TYR A 257 4.97 2.48 12.63
C TYR A 257 4.47 1.39 13.55
N VAL A 258 3.65 1.76 14.54
CA VAL A 258 3.01 0.85 15.50
C VAL A 258 1.51 0.93 15.34
N ALA A 259 0.86 -0.21 15.16
CA ALA A 259 -0.58 -0.28 14.94
C ALA A 259 -1.25 -1.40 15.73
N GLU A 260 -2.36 -1.06 16.33
CA GLU A 260 -3.28 -2.01 16.97
C GLU A 260 -4.66 -1.84 16.32
N LYS A 261 -5.15 -2.89 15.66
CA LYS A 261 -6.47 -2.91 14.97
C LYS A 261 -6.69 -1.75 13.99
N SER A 262 -5.61 -1.19 13.43
CA SER A 262 -5.68 -0.08 12.49
C SER A 262 -6.22 -0.52 11.13
N GLY A 263 -6.63 0.45 10.36
CA GLY A 263 -7.09 0.32 8.97
C GLY A 263 -6.97 1.65 8.24
N HIS A 264 -7.44 1.73 7.00
CA HIS A 264 -7.27 2.89 6.11
C HIS A 264 -7.66 4.23 6.74
N ALA A 265 -8.78 4.27 7.49
CA ALA A 265 -9.24 5.49 8.14
C ALA A 265 -8.22 6.02 9.16
N LEU A 266 -7.71 5.13 10.02
CA LEU A 266 -6.80 5.52 11.10
C LEU A 266 -5.40 5.81 10.53
N ASN A 267 -4.96 5.06 9.50
CA ASN A 267 -3.72 5.30 8.78
C ASN A 267 -3.72 6.71 8.14
N ASN A 268 -4.82 7.07 7.45
CA ASN A 268 -4.94 8.39 6.86
C ASN A 268 -5.05 9.51 7.92
N ALA A 269 -5.79 9.29 9.00
CA ALA A 269 -5.87 10.25 10.11
C ALA A 269 -4.49 10.50 10.74
N LEU A 270 -3.65 9.47 10.87
CA LEU A 270 -2.28 9.60 11.35
C LEU A 270 -1.42 10.47 10.42
N LEU A 271 -1.49 10.23 9.11
CA LEU A 271 -0.76 11.05 8.13
C LEU A 271 -1.23 12.51 8.13
N ARG A 272 -2.54 12.76 8.20
CA ARG A 272 -3.07 14.13 8.31
C ARG A 272 -2.54 14.82 9.56
N LYS A 273 -2.59 14.14 10.71
CA LYS A 273 -2.05 14.66 11.97
C LYS A 273 -0.55 14.94 11.91
N LEU A 274 0.22 14.05 11.25
CA LEU A 274 1.65 14.26 11.01
C LEU A 274 1.88 15.56 10.22
N LEU A 275 1.14 15.74 9.11
CA LEU A 275 1.29 16.90 8.21
C LEU A 275 0.82 18.23 8.84
N GLU A 276 -0.06 18.19 9.83
CA GLU A 276 -0.51 19.34 10.60
C GLU A 276 0.55 19.90 11.57
N ASP A 277 1.53 19.06 11.98
CA ASP A 277 2.63 19.47 12.87
C ASP A 277 4.00 19.35 12.19
N PRO A 278 4.48 20.39 11.48
CA PRO A 278 5.80 20.38 10.84
C PRO A 278 6.97 20.20 11.81
N SER A 279 6.76 20.30 13.13
CA SER A 279 7.80 20.04 14.13
C SER A 279 7.97 18.55 14.44
N SER A 280 7.04 17.69 13.99
CA SER A 280 7.06 16.25 14.23
C SER A 280 7.85 15.46 13.20
N TYR A 281 8.19 16.07 12.07
CA TYR A 281 8.99 15.45 11.01
C TYR A 281 9.93 16.43 10.33
N GLU A 282 10.79 15.91 9.50
CA GLU A 282 11.71 16.67 8.65
C GLU A 282 11.75 16.02 7.26
N ILE A 283 11.77 16.82 6.21
CA ILE A 283 12.09 16.35 4.86
C ILE A 283 13.60 16.43 4.68
N GLY A 284 14.23 15.28 4.40
CA GLY A 284 15.67 15.20 4.27
C GLY A 284 16.12 14.16 3.25
N SER A 285 17.38 14.27 2.83
CA SER A 285 18.02 13.35 1.89
C SER A 285 19.28 12.75 2.51
N PHE A 286 19.62 11.53 2.12
CA PHE A 286 20.80 10.83 2.61
C PHE A 286 21.85 10.64 1.51
N ALA A 287 23.15 10.72 1.89
CA ALA A 287 24.20 10.09 1.08
C ALA A 287 23.98 8.57 1.12
N GLU A 288 24.30 7.85 0.05
CA GLU A 288 24.07 6.39 -0.05
C GLU A 288 24.62 5.63 1.15
N ASN A 289 25.87 5.93 1.55
CA ASN A 289 26.54 5.31 2.69
C ASN A 289 26.07 5.80 4.08
N LYS A 290 25.05 6.68 4.13
CA LYS A 290 24.45 7.23 5.36
C LYS A 290 22.95 7.01 5.43
N ALA A 291 22.36 6.39 4.41
CA ALA A 291 20.97 6.03 4.41
C ALA A 291 20.70 4.90 5.42
N PRO A 292 19.49 4.83 5.98
CA PRO A 292 19.07 3.66 6.73
C PRO A 292 19.16 2.40 5.86
N GLU A 293 19.57 1.29 6.46
CA GLU A 293 19.77 0.01 5.76
C GLU A 293 18.51 -0.47 5.04
N ALA A 294 17.34 -0.22 5.61
CA ALA A 294 16.03 -0.48 4.98
C ALA A 294 15.87 0.09 3.57
N TYR A 295 16.66 1.10 3.21
CA TYR A 295 16.61 1.77 1.90
C TYR A 295 17.89 1.56 1.08
N SER A 296 18.87 0.81 1.59
CA SER A 296 20.08 0.46 0.85
C SER A 296 19.76 -0.60 -0.22
N GLN A 297 20.46 -0.54 -1.35
CA GLN A 297 20.27 -1.51 -2.45
C GLN A 297 20.70 -2.94 -2.06
N GLU A 298 21.56 -3.09 -1.06
CA GLU A 298 22.05 -4.39 -0.59
C GLU A 298 21.00 -5.20 0.18
N SER A 299 19.98 -4.54 0.75
CA SER A 299 18.93 -5.20 1.51
C SER A 299 17.83 -5.87 0.64
N GLN A 300 17.91 -5.77 -0.69
CA GLN A 300 16.98 -6.40 -1.61
C GLN A 300 17.68 -7.36 -2.57
N PRO A 301 18.02 -8.59 -2.16
CA PRO A 301 18.54 -9.58 -3.09
C PRO A 301 17.48 -9.89 -4.15
N LEU A 302 17.89 -9.71 -5.42
CA LEU A 302 17.15 -10.22 -6.58
C LEU A 302 17.25 -11.75 -6.59
N PHE A 303 16.30 -12.42 -5.98
CA PHE A 303 16.13 -13.87 -6.18
C PHE A 303 14.88 -14.11 -7.05
N PHE A 304 15.14 -14.71 -8.19
CA PHE A 304 14.15 -15.26 -9.12
C PHE A 304 13.48 -16.52 -8.55
#